data_dc9c401ab9910b7a23d72179bb47c74b
#
_entry.id   dc9c401ab9910b7a23d72179bb47c74b
#
_cell.length_a   1.000
_cell.length_b   1.000
_cell.length_c   1.000
_cell.angle_alpha   90.00
_cell.angle_beta   90.00
_cell.angle_gamma   90.00
#
_symmetry.space_group_name_H-M   'P 1'
#
loop_
_entity.id
_entity.type
_entity.pdbx_description
1 polymer ?
#
loop_
_entity_poly.entity_id
_entity_poly.type
_entity_poly.pdbx_seq_one_letter_code
_entity_poly.pdbx_strand_id
1 'polypeptide(L)'
;RGIMNDFRIIQNSAEMVSYKTMVNAYDGDGNVKLDANGLPIQKAEFHKRPARFTPEDTVQDHKKMLQYIQVTTDMLGENTNKYVVVGHHAPSKMSTHPRYKTEVMMNGAYSSRLDQFILDNPQIKLWTHGHTHEEFDYMIGSTRVVCNPRGYINHEDRADQFKLKYVEI
;
A
#
# COMPACT_ATOMS: atom_id res chain seq x y z
N ARG A 1 -2.32 10.95 10.21
CA ARG A 1 -1.67 9.67 10.57
C ARG A 1 -2.74 8.60 10.76
N GLY A 2 -2.64 7.46 10.02
CA GLY A 2 -3.41 6.26 10.32
C GLY A 2 -4.85 6.22 9.81
N ILE A 3 -5.16 6.86 8.68
CA ILE A 3 -6.48 6.75 8.06
C ILE A 3 -6.67 5.38 7.39
N MET A 4 -5.61 4.79 6.84
CA MET A 4 -5.64 3.44 6.26
C MET A 4 -5.41 2.38 7.32
N ASN A 5 -6.19 1.30 7.24
CA ASN A 5 -6.02 0.13 8.11
C ASN A 5 -4.65 -0.55 7.94
N ASP A 6 -4.08 -0.46 6.74
CA ASP A 6 -2.78 -1.05 6.41
C ASP A 6 -1.68 -0.60 7.38
N PHE A 7 -1.59 0.70 7.71
CA PHE A 7 -0.61 1.22 8.68
C PHE A 7 -0.86 0.76 10.12
N ARG A 8 -1.99 0.12 10.40
CA ARG A 8 -2.32 -0.46 11.71
C ARG A 8 -1.99 -1.93 11.79
N ILE A 9 -2.00 -2.64 10.66
CA ILE A 9 -1.93 -4.10 10.58
C ILE A 9 -0.60 -4.56 9.99
N ILE A 10 -0.11 -3.91 8.92
CA ILE A 10 1.11 -4.30 8.24
C ILE A 10 2.33 -3.98 9.11
N GLN A 11 3.23 -4.95 9.20
CA GLN A 11 4.50 -4.84 9.91
C GLN A 11 5.65 -4.75 8.90
N ASN A 12 6.62 -3.88 9.18
CA ASN A 12 7.88 -3.84 8.44
C ASN A 12 8.84 -4.84 9.09
N SER A 13 8.97 -6.03 8.50
CA SER A 13 9.83 -7.09 9.04
C SER A 13 11.33 -6.78 8.94
N ALA A 14 11.73 -5.77 8.16
CA ALA A 14 13.13 -5.36 8.04
C ALA A 14 13.61 -4.52 9.24
N GLU A 15 12.68 -3.97 10.01
CA GLU A 15 12.98 -3.15 11.18
C GLU A 15 12.39 -3.75 12.46
N MET A 16 13.19 -3.74 13.53
CA MET A 16 12.77 -4.20 14.85
C MET A 16 12.76 -3.05 15.84
N VAL A 17 11.63 -2.83 16.49
CA VAL A 17 11.50 -1.83 17.56
C VAL A 17 11.46 -2.52 18.93
N SER A 18 12.19 -1.94 19.88
CA SER A 18 12.13 -2.37 21.28
C SER A 18 10.96 -1.68 21.98
N TYR A 19 10.24 -2.43 22.76
CA TYR A 19 9.19 -1.91 23.64
C TYR A 19 9.34 -2.48 25.04
N LYS A 20 8.83 -1.75 26.02
CA LYS A 20 8.92 -2.07 27.42
C LYS A 20 7.53 -2.46 27.95
N THR A 21 7.47 -3.57 28.64
CA THR A 21 6.31 -3.94 29.46
C THR A 21 6.69 -3.90 30.94
N MET A 22 5.74 -3.55 31.78
CA MET A 22 5.89 -3.67 33.23
C MET A 22 5.22 -4.97 33.67
N VAL A 23 5.97 -5.83 34.33
CA VAL A 23 5.49 -7.10 34.84
C VAL A 23 5.78 -7.20 36.32
N ASN A 24 5.01 -8.01 37.06
CA ASN A 24 5.28 -8.24 38.47
C ASN A 24 6.66 -8.89 38.64
N ALA A 25 7.41 -8.44 39.63
CA ALA A 25 8.61 -9.13 40.07
C ALA A 25 8.23 -10.33 40.95
N TYR A 26 8.93 -11.46 40.77
CA TYR A 26 8.73 -12.69 41.54
C TYR A 26 9.96 -13.00 42.38
N ASP A 27 9.76 -13.67 43.53
CA ASP A 27 10.84 -14.21 44.35
C ASP A 27 11.33 -15.57 43.80
N GLY A 28 12.25 -16.21 44.54
CA GLY A 28 12.81 -17.51 44.15
C GLY A 28 11.80 -18.66 44.22
N ASP A 29 10.70 -18.50 44.91
CA ASP A 29 9.63 -19.49 45.09
C ASP A 29 8.44 -19.24 44.14
N GLY A 30 8.54 -18.20 43.30
CA GLY A 30 7.52 -17.86 42.30
C GLY A 30 6.36 -17.00 42.84
N ASN A 31 6.48 -16.39 44.01
CA ASN A 31 5.48 -15.50 44.56
C ASN A 31 5.75 -14.05 44.09
N VAL A 32 4.68 -13.27 43.94
CA VAL A 32 4.81 -11.84 43.58
C VAL A 32 5.49 -11.09 44.74
N LYS A 33 6.56 -10.38 44.45
CA LYS A 33 7.23 -9.48 45.40
C LYS A 33 6.35 -8.27 45.67
N LEU A 34 6.17 -7.95 46.96
CA LEU A 34 5.43 -6.80 47.40
C LEU A 34 6.38 -5.74 47.98
N ASP A 35 6.02 -4.48 47.85
CA ASP A 35 6.70 -3.35 48.49
C ASP A 35 6.28 -3.25 50.01
N ALA A 36 6.80 -2.23 50.67
CA ALA A 36 6.51 -1.99 52.09
C ALA A 36 5.01 -1.68 52.37
N ASN A 37 4.24 -1.33 51.37
CA ASN A 37 2.82 -1.02 51.44
C ASN A 37 1.94 -2.21 50.99
N GLY A 38 2.55 -3.36 50.67
CA GLY A 38 1.84 -4.55 50.18
C GLY A 38 1.46 -4.50 48.69
N LEU A 39 2.00 -3.58 47.90
CA LEU A 39 1.73 -3.48 46.49
C LEU A 39 2.76 -4.26 45.66
N PRO A 40 2.34 -4.86 44.50
CA PRO A 40 3.26 -5.59 43.61
C PRO A 40 4.41 -4.71 43.10
N ILE A 41 5.63 -5.17 43.34
CA ILE A 41 6.81 -4.54 42.75
C ILE A 41 6.84 -4.87 41.27
N GLN A 42 6.93 -3.84 40.43
CA GLN A 42 6.99 -3.96 38.96
C GLN A 42 8.44 -3.91 38.48
N LYS A 43 8.80 -4.81 37.58
CA LYS A 43 10.06 -4.75 36.82
C LYS A 43 9.80 -4.51 35.34
N ALA A 44 10.73 -3.85 34.69
CA ALA A 44 10.68 -3.65 33.24
C ALA A 44 11.22 -4.89 32.51
N GLU A 45 10.43 -5.41 31.57
CA GLU A 45 10.90 -6.37 30.59
C GLU A 45 10.94 -5.73 29.21
N PHE A 46 12.04 -5.94 28.49
CA PHE A 46 12.24 -5.41 27.15
C PHE A 46 12.02 -6.52 26.12
N HIS A 47 11.18 -6.23 25.16
CA HIS A 47 10.83 -7.12 24.06
C HIS A 47 11.13 -6.45 22.73
N LYS A 48 11.24 -7.24 21.67
CA LYS A 48 11.37 -6.76 20.30
C LYS A 48 10.17 -7.24 19.48
N ARG A 49 9.71 -6.37 18.61
CA ARG A 49 8.70 -6.72 17.58
C ARG A 49 9.04 -6.02 16.28
N PRO A 50 8.57 -6.52 15.13
CA PRO A 50 8.67 -5.78 13.89
C PRO A 50 8.09 -4.37 14.02
N ALA A 51 8.74 -3.39 13.40
CA ALA A 51 8.20 -2.04 13.28
C ALA A 51 6.87 -2.08 12.50
N ARG A 52 6.03 -1.08 12.68
CA ARG A 52 4.87 -0.89 11.81
C ARG A 52 5.32 -0.26 10.50
N PHE A 53 4.70 -0.70 9.43
CA PHE A 53 4.83 -0.05 8.14
C PHE A 53 4.25 1.37 8.21
N THR A 54 4.98 2.35 7.69
CA THR A 54 4.64 3.76 7.81
C THR A 54 4.27 4.39 6.46
N PRO A 55 3.60 5.55 6.45
CA PRO A 55 3.41 6.31 5.22
C PRO A 55 4.72 6.68 4.52
N GLU A 56 5.76 6.94 5.29
CA GLU A 56 7.10 7.23 4.81
C GLU A 56 7.72 6.04 4.07
N ASP A 57 7.55 4.81 4.58
CA ASP A 57 7.96 3.58 3.91
C ASP A 57 7.23 3.42 2.57
N THR A 58 5.93 3.68 2.55
CA THR A 58 5.12 3.66 1.31
C THR A 58 5.67 4.61 0.25
N VAL A 59 6.03 5.83 0.65
CA VAL A 59 6.60 6.83 -0.27
C VAL A 59 7.97 6.38 -0.80
N GLN A 60 8.79 5.77 0.04
CA GLN A 60 10.10 5.26 -0.38
C GLN A 60 9.96 4.10 -1.37
N ASP A 61 9.09 3.15 -1.09
CA ASP A 61 8.83 2.03 -1.99
C ASP A 61 8.25 2.51 -3.32
N HIS A 62 7.31 3.45 -3.30
CA HIS A 62 6.79 4.07 -4.50
C HIS A 62 7.89 4.70 -5.37
N LYS A 63 8.80 5.48 -4.77
CA LYS A 63 9.94 6.08 -5.49
C LYS A 63 10.86 5.04 -6.10
N LYS A 64 11.19 3.97 -5.36
CA LYS A 64 12.01 2.87 -5.86
C LYS A 64 11.37 2.17 -7.05
N MET A 65 10.05 1.92 -6.97
CA MET A 65 9.32 1.27 -8.06
C MET A 65 9.25 2.14 -9.31
N LEU A 66 9.01 3.45 -9.17
CA LEU A 66 9.04 4.37 -10.31
C LEU A 66 10.43 4.43 -10.96
N GLN A 67 11.47 4.49 -10.15
CA GLN A 67 12.85 4.45 -10.65
C GLN A 67 13.12 3.15 -11.41
N TYR A 68 12.67 2.01 -10.89
CA TYR A 68 12.78 0.72 -11.55
C TYR A 68 12.08 0.70 -12.90
N ILE A 69 10.84 1.21 -12.98
CA ILE A 69 10.10 1.30 -14.24
C ILE A 69 10.87 2.18 -15.23
N GLN A 70 11.33 3.37 -14.81
CA GLN A 70 12.08 4.30 -15.67
C GLN A 70 13.35 3.65 -16.21
N VAL A 71 14.18 3.10 -15.33
CA VAL A 71 15.44 2.44 -15.74
C VAL A 71 15.16 1.27 -16.70
N THR A 72 14.11 0.50 -16.45
CA THR A 72 13.75 -0.65 -17.30
C THR A 72 13.31 -0.17 -18.68
N THR A 73 12.50 0.88 -18.77
CA THR A 73 12.05 1.43 -20.05
C THR A 73 13.18 2.09 -20.83
N ASP A 74 14.12 2.75 -20.11
CA ASP A 74 15.29 3.39 -20.74
C ASP A 74 16.30 2.36 -21.26
N MET A 75 16.60 1.32 -20.50
CA MET A 75 17.57 0.28 -20.87
C MET A 75 17.16 -0.55 -22.08
N LEU A 76 15.87 -0.78 -22.25
CA LEU A 76 15.38 -1.63 -23.35
C LEU A 76 15.10 -0.85 -24.64
N GLY A 77 15.25 0.47 -24.60
CA GLY A 77 15.21 1.37 -25.76
C GLY A 77 13.83 1.53 -26.39
N GLU A 78 13.72 2.52 -27.30
CA GLU A 78 12.47 2.85 -27.98
C GLU A 78 12.05 1.85 -29.06
N ASN A 79 12.91 0.89 -29.40
CA ASN A 79 12.71 0.00 -30.53
C ASN A 79 11.67 -1.10 -30.24
N THR A 80 10.47 -0.90 -30.73
CA THR A 80 9.41 -1.91 -30.97
C THR A 80 8.81 -2.60 -29.75
N ASN A 81 9.37 -2.47 -28.58
CA ASN A 81 8.84 -3.12 -27.38
C ASN A 81 7.66 -2.32 -26.80
N LYS A 82 6.59 -3.04 -26.54
CA LYS A 82 5.43 -2.51 -25.82
C LYS A 82 5.55 -2.94 -24.35
N TYR A 83 5.49 -1.98 -23.44
CA TYR A 83 5.56 -2.26 -22.00
C TYR A 83 4.17 -2.29 -21.39
N VAL A 84 4.00 -3.21 -20.46
CA VAL A 84 2.83 -3.31 -19.61
C VAL A 84 3.28 -3.09 -18.17
N VAL A 85 2.72 -2.09 -17.51
CA VAL A 85 2.91 -1.86 -16.09
C VAL A 85 1.73 -2.44 -15.33
N VAL A 86 2.02 -3.29 -14.35
CA VAL A 86 1.02 -3.86 -13.45
C VAL A 86 1.25 -3.27 -12.06
N GLY A 87 0.41 -2.33 -11.68
CA GLY A 87 0.42 -1.68 -10.37
C GLY A 87 -0.73 -2.13 -9.49
N HIS A 88 -0.78 -1.65 -8.25
CA HIS A 88 -1.91 -1.85 -7.35
C HIS A 88 -2.70 -0.57 -7.13
N HIS A 89 -2.04 0.53 -6.79
CA HIS A 89 -2.70 1.83 -6.65
C HIS A 89 -2.90 2.50 -8.02
N ALA A 90 -3.91 3.34 -8.10
CA ALA A 90 -4.22 4.07 -9.33
C ALA A 90 -3.10 5.04 -9.70
N PRO A 91 -2.64 5.07 -10.98
CA PRO A 91 -1.59 5.97 -11.42
C PRO A 91 -2.07 7.42 -11.59
N SER A 92 -3.37 7.63 -11.68
CA SER A 92 -3.98 8.94 -11.95
C SER A 92 -5.23 9.18 -11.11
N LYS A 93 -5.53 10.44 -10.86
CA LYS A 93 -6.80 10.89 -10.28
C LYS A 93 -8.01 10.59 -11.17
N MET A 94 -7.83 10.28 -12.44
CA MET A 94 -8.89 9.83 -13.33
C MET A 94 -9.54 8.52 -12.86
N SER A 95 -8.83 7.71 -12.08
CA SER A 95 -9.37 6.51 -11.40
C SER A 95 -10.03 6.81 -10.06
N THR A 96 -10.51 8.03 -9.84
CA THR A 96 -11.28 8.37 -8.64
C THR A 96 -12.75 8.41 -8.98
N HIS A 97 -13.56 7.53 -8.35
CA HIS A 97 -15.00 7.53 -8.54
C HIS A 97 -15.61 8.89 -8.17
N PRO A 98 -16.58 9.43 -8.93
CA PRO A 98 -17.15 10.77 -8.74
C PRO A 98 -17.60 11.05 -7.32
N ARG A 99 -18.19 10.08 -6.62
CA ARG A 99 -18.67 10.23 -5.24
C ARG A 99 -17.56 10.51 -4.22
N TYR A 100 -16.30 10.20 -4.56
CA TYR A 100 -15.14 10.40 -3.67
C TYR A 100 -14.26 11.58 -4.07
N LYS A 101 -14.63 12.35 -5.11
CA LYS A 101 -13.80 13.46 -5.61
C LYS A 101 -13.47 14.51 -4.56
N THR A 102 -14.32 14.70 -3.58
CA THR A 102 -14.15 15.66 -2.49
C THR A 102 -13.31 15.13 -1.31
N GLU A 103 -13.05 13.81 -1.27
CA GLU A 103 -12.30 13.14 -0.22
C GLU A 103 -10.79 13.28 -0.41
N VAL A 104 -10.27 14.51 -0.35
CA VAL A 104 -8.89 14.84 -0.73
C VAL A 104 -7.85 14.01 0.05
N MET A 105 -8.05 13.83 1.35
CA MET A 105 -7.11 13.09 2.19
C MET A 105 -7.12 11.59 1.86
N MET A 106 -8.29 11.00 1.70
CA MET A 106 -8.43 9.58 1.36
C MET A 106 -7.87 9.30 -0.04
N ASN A 107 -8.19 10.14 -1.02
CA ASN A 107 -7.73 9.98 -2.39
C ASN A 107 -6.20 9.98 -2.53
N GLY A 108 -5.47 10.59 -1.60
CA GLY A 108 -4.00 10.52 -1.53
C GLY A 108 -3.46 9.11 -1.27
N ALA A 109 -4.26 8.26 -0.62
CA ALA A 109 -3.93 6.88 -0.34
C ALA A 109 -4.30 5.91 -1.48
N TYR A 110 -5.18 6.31 -2.39
CA TYR A 110 -5.71 5.45 -3.46
C TYR A 110 -5.09 5.71 -4.83
N SER A 111 -4.58 6.91 -5.07
CA SER A 111 -4.05 7.28 -6.37
C SER A 111 -2.85 8.21 -6.28
N SER A 112 -1.93 8.04 -7.21
CA SER A 112 -0.78 8.91 -7.46
C SER A 112 -1.11 9.95 -8.54
N ARG A 113 -0.17 10.83 -8.86
CA ARG A 113 -0.23 11.78 -9.97
C ARG A 113 0.89 11.45 -10.96
N LEU A 114 0.73 10.35 -11.67
CA LEU A 114 1.73 9.86 -12.61
C LEU A 114 1.38 10.19 -14.07
N ASP A 115 0.40 11.06 -14.29
CA ASP A 115 -0.04 11.44 -15.64
C ASP A 115 1.14 11.90 -16.49
N GLN A 116 2.00 12.80 -15.98
CA GLN A 116 3.18 13.29 -16.69
C GLN A 116 4.21 12.17 -16.91
N PHE A 117 4.48 11.34 -15.88
CA PHE A 117 5.37 10.20 -16.02
C PHE A 117 4.93 9.25 -17.14
N ILE A 118 3.63 9.00 -17.25
CA ILE A 118 3.06 8.15 -18.30
C ILE A 118 3.21 8.83 -19.67
N LEU A 119 2.97 10.13 -19.77
CA LEU A 119 3.15 10.89 -21.02
C LEU A 119 4.60 10.91 -21.50
N ASP A 120 5.55 10.99 -20.56
CA ASP A 120 6.99 10.98 -20.84
C ASP A 120 7.52 9.59 -21.23
N ASN A 121 6.72 8.53 -21.03
CA ASN A 121 7.06 7.14 -21.33
C ASN A 121 6.07 6.48 -22.30
N PRO A 122 5.95 6.96 -23.55
CA PRO A 122 4.95 6.51 -24.52
C PRO A 122 5.12 5.06 -24.98
N GLN A 123 6.24 4.41 -24.66
CA GLN A 123 6.48 2.98 -24.85
C GLN A 123 5.64 2.11 -23.89
N ILE A 124 5.17 2.65 -22.77
CA ILE A 124 4.19 1.99 -21.91
C ILE A 124 2.83 2.04 -22.63
N LYS A 125 2.33 0.89 -23.07
CA LYS A 125 1.07 0.82 -23.84
C LYS A 125 -0.12 0.49 -22.95
N LEU A 126 0.11 -0.21 -21.83
CA LEU A 126 -0.93 -0.56 -20.88
C LEU A 126 -0.43 -0.33 -19.46
N TRP A 127 -1.26 0.29 -18.65
CA TRP A 127 -1.10 0.37 -17.20
C TRP A 127 -2.33 -0.23 -16.53
N THR A 128 -2.15 -1.33 -15.81
CA THR A 128 -3.24 -1.93 -15.03
C THR A 128 -3.10 -1.59 -13.55
N HIS A 129 -4.21 -1.43 -12.87
CA HIS A 129 -4.22 -1.25 -11.41
C HIS A 129 -5.48 -1.87 -10.77
N GLY A 130 -5.50 -1.88 -9.44
CA GLY A 130 -6.62 -2.34 -8.63
C GLY A 130 -7.01 -1.33 -7.56
N HIS A 131 -7.14 -1.78 -6.32
CA HIS A 131 -7.33 -1.02 -5.08
C HIS A 131 -8.63 -0.22 -4.96
N THR A 132 -9.07 0.45 -6.02
CA THR A 132 -10.24 1.35 -6.01
C THR A 132 -11.58 0.63 -5.96
N HIS A 133 -11.61 -0.68 -6.20
CA HIS A 133 -12.81 -1.53 -6.32
C HIS A 133 -13.85 -1.00 -7.33
N GLU A 134 -13.41 -0.19 -8.30
CA GLU A 134 -14.23 0.33 -9.40
C GLU A 134 -13.56 0.04 -10.74
N GLU A 135 -14.36 -0.08 -11.77
CA GLU A 135 -13.87 -0.29 -13.14
C GLU A 135 -13.50 1.04 -13.78
N PHE A 136 -12.28 1.10 -14.33
CA PHE A 136 -11.81 2.22 -15.11
C PHE A 136 -11.17 1.74 -16.40
N ASP A 137 -11.34 2.52 -17.46
CA ASP A 137 -10.74 2.28 -18.76
C ASP A 137 -10.62 3.63 -19.49
N TYR A 138 -9.42 4.16 -19.59
CA TYR A 138 -9.17 5.47 -20.17
C TYR A 138 -7.74 5.58 -20.75
N MET A 139 -7.48 6.63 -21.49
CA MET A 139 -6.17 6.90 -22.10
C MET A 139 -5.46 8.05 -21.38
N ILE A 140 -4.14 7.92 -21.21
CA ILE A 140 -3.21 9.00 -20.90
C ILE A 140 -2.19 9.00 -22.03
N GLY A 141 -2.30 9.98 -22.95
CA GLY A 141 -1.52 9.95 -24.20
C GLY A 141 -1.78 8.66 -24.97
N SER A 142 -0.72 7.88 -25.25
CA SER A 142 -0.81 6.59 -25.95
C SER A 142 -0.95 5.38 -25.01
N THR A 143 -0.95 5.59 -23.69
CA THR A 143 -1.06 4.54 -22.69
C THR A 143 -2.51 4.33 -22.30
N ARG A 144 -3.01 3.10 -22.43
CA ARG A 144 -4.33 2.72 -21.89
C ARG A 144 -4.19 2.37 -20.41
N VAL A 145 -5.03 2.96 -19.55
CA VAL A 145 -5.10 2.65 -18.14
C VAL A 145 -6.35 1.85 -17.87
N VAL A 146 -6.19 0.67 -17.27
CA VAL A 146 -7.31 -0.27 -17.04
C VAL A 146 -7.32 -0.72 -15.59
N CYS A 147 -8.50 -0.68 -14.98
CA CYS A 147 -8.79 -1.26 -13.68
C CYS A 147 -10.03 -2.12 -13.80
N ASN A 148 -9.93 -3.41 -13.45
CA ASN A 148 -11.05 -4.33 -13.43
C ASN A 148 -10.99 -5.22 -12.18
N PRO A 149 -11.17 -4.65 -10.98
CA PRO A 149 -11.09 -5.40 -9.73
C PRO A 149 -12.37 -6.20 -9.52
N ARG A 150 -12.26 -7.34 -8.88
CA ARG A 150 -13.45 -8.12 -8.48
C ARG A 150 -14.20 -7.48 -7.32
N GLY A 151 -13.46 -6.88 -6.38
CA GLY A 151 -14.02 -6.43 -5.11
C GLY A 151 -14.15 -7.55 -4.07
N TYR A 152 -14.78 -7.26 -2.94
CA TYR A 152 -14.96 -8.21 -1.84
C TYR A 152 -16.23 -9.05 -2.02
N ILE A 153 -16.05 -10.37 -2.09
CA ILE A 153 -17.15 -11.34 -2.16
C ILE A 153 -18.03 -11.21 -0.90
N ASN A 154 -19.33 -11.24 -1.08
CA ASN A 154 -20.36 -11.07 -0.04
C ASN A 154 -20.42 -9.67 0.60
N HIS A 155 -19.70 -8.69 0.08
CA HIS A 155 -19.68 -7.32 0.58
C HIS A 155 -19.95 -6.27 -0.49
N GLU A 156 -19.71 -6.61 -1.75
CA GLU A 156 -19.85 -5.70 -2.88
C GLU A 156 -20.59 -6.41 -4.02
N ASP A 157 -21.67 -5.80 -4.51
CA ASP A 157 -22.48 -6.33 -5.63
C ASP A 157 -21.64 -6.59 -6.88
N ARG A 158 -20.58 -5.81 -7.06
CA ARG A 158 -19.62 -5.96 -8.15
C ARG A 158 -18.96 -7.35 -8.16
N ALA A 159 -18.72 -7.94 -7.01
CA ALA A 159 -18.02 -9.23 -6.92
C ALA A 159 -18.77 -10.37 -7.59
N ASP A 160 -20.10 -10.32 -7.57
CA ASP A 160 -20.97 -11.31 -8.18
C ASP A 160 -21.17 -11.07 -9.69
N GLN A 161 -20.99 -9.82 -10.12
CA GLN A 161 -21.11 -9.38 -11.52
C GLN A 161 -19.78 -9.40 -12.27
N PHE A 162 -18.67 -9.73 -11.59
CA PHE A 162 -17.34 -9.69 -12.15
C PHE A 162 -17.20 -10.54 -13.41
N LYS A 163 -16.61 -9.94 -14.45
CA LYS A 163 -16.23 -10.63 -15.69
C LYS A 163 -14.77 -10.33 -16.01
N LEU A 164 -14.09 -11.32 -16.58
CA LEU A 164 -12.74 -11.09 -17.09
C LEU A 164 -12.77 -10.06 -18.23
N LYS A 165 -11.78 -9.17 -18.22
CA LYS A 165 -11.59 -8.17 -19.26
C LYS A 165 -10.29 -8.47 -20.00
N TYR A 166 -10.39 -8.67 -21.30
CA TYR A 166 -9.25 -8.86 -22.20
C TYR A 166 -8.89 -7.54 -22.84
N VAL A 167 -7.60 -7.25 -22.91
CA VAL A 167 -7.07 -6.02 -23.49
C VAL A 167 -6.00 -6.39 -24.52
N GLU A 168 -6.16 -5.92 -25.74
CA GLU A 168 -5.12 -6.01 -26.78
C GLU A 168 -4.13 -4.84 -26.60
N ILE A 169 -2.83 -5.11 -26.85
CA ILE A 169 -1.72 -4.17 -26.73
C ILE A 169 -0.86 -4.13 -27.99
#